data_fe45a5b38b9cad3bcff4f6adf7e35669
#
_entry.id   fe45a5b38b9cad3bcff4f6adf7e35669
#
_cell.length_a   1.000
_cell.length_b   1.000
_cell.length_c   1.000
_cell.angle_alpha   90.00
_cell.angle_beta   90.00
_cell.angle_gamma   90.00
#
_symmetry.space_group_name_H-M   'P 1'
#
loop_
_entity.id
_entity.type
_entity.pdbx_description
1 polymer ?
#
loop_
_entity_poly.entity_id
_entity_poly.type
_entity_poly.pdbx_seq_one_letter_code
_entity_poly.pdbx_strand_id
1 'polypeptide(L)'
;MPNKAVYLLAVDGFADWEPAHAVAELRRHGQYRVETVGLTMQPVESMGGIRVLPSAIISAVDPDDVAAFILPGGDRWERSPVEPELRALLERLDAADVPIAAICAATVAIASIGLLRGRRHTSNGLEYLRSHVPGYSEAAGYVDAPAVRDRKLITASGLADVEFARELLEELDVLTPADRELWAGIFRSAKLPSEA
;
A
#
# COMPACT_ATOMS: atom_id res chain seq x y z
N MET A 1 3.51 -16.78 -10.83
CA MET A 1 2.14 -16.73 -11.37
C MET A 1 2.09 -15.65 -12.43
N PRO A 2 2.22 -15.99 -13.68
CA PRO A 2 2.68 -15.03 -14.69
C PRO A 2 1.63 -14.04 -15.22
N ASN A 3 0.43 -13.99 -14.71
CA ASN A 3 -0.63 -13.15 -15.31
C ASN A 3 -1.23 -12.08 -14.39
N LYS A 4 -0.99 -12.12 -13.07
CA LYS A 4 -1.52 -11.12 -12.14
C LYS A 4 -0.65 -9.88 -12.11
N ALA A 5 -1.26 -8.71 -11.98
CA ALA A 5 -0.57 -7.42 -11.87
C ALA A 5 -0.60 -6.87 -10.44
N VAL A 6 0.40 -6.08 -10.11
CA VAL A 6 0.34 -5.20 -8.93
C VAL A 6 -0.32 -3.90 -9.37
N TYR A 7 -1.40 -3.51 -8.71
CA TYR A 7 -2.12 -2.29 -8.98
C TYR A 7 -1.73 -1.20 -7.99
N LEU A 8 -1.30 -0.06 -8.50
CA LEU A 8 -1.02 1.15 -7.72
C LEU A 8 -2.16 2.15 -7.94
N LEU A 9 -2.87 2.49 -6.86
CA LEU A 9 -3.89 3.53 -6.93
C LEU A 9 -3.24 4.90 -7.15
N ALA A 10 -3.58 5.55 -8.25
CA ALA A 10 -3.14 6.89 -8.61
C ALA A 10 -4.33 7.85 -8.50
N VAL A 11 -4.27 8.75 -7.53
CA VAL A 11 -5.25 9.81 -7.27
C VAL A 11 -4.54 11.14 -7.09
N ASP A 12 -5.20 12.27 -7.33
CA ASP A 12 -4.57 13.57 -7.15
C ASP A 12 -3.99 13.75 -5.76
N GLY A 13 -2.75 14.23 -5.69
CA GLY A 13 -2.01 14.47 -4.46
C GLY A 13 -1.51 13.19 -3.77
N PHE A 14 -1.43 12.04 -4.46
CA PHE A 14 -0.81 10.86 -3.86
C PHE A 14 0.69 11.09 -3.59
N ALA A 15 1.19 10.52 -2.49
CA ALA A 15 2.61 10.59 -2.13
C ALA A 15 3.41 9.63 -3.02
N ASP A 16 4.12 10.16 -3.99
CA ASP A 16 4.83 9.38 -5.02
C ASP A 16 6.05 8.60 -4.50
N TRP A 17 6.68 9.05 -3.42
CA TRP A 17 7.83 8.35 -2.82
C TRP A 17 7.42 7.09 -2.03
N GLU A 18 6.24 7.07 -1.45
CA GLU A 18 5.82 5.98 -0.55
C GLU A 18 5.75 4.60 -1.22
N PRO A 19 5.19 4.44 -2.42
CA PRO A 19 5.15 3.15 -3.10
C PRO A 19 6.42 2.87 -3.92
N ALA A 20 7.34 3.83 -4.05
CA ALA A 20 8.41 3.79 -5.05
C ALA A 20 9.31 2.55 -4.90
N HIS A 21 9.79 2.24 -3.68
CA HIS A 21 10.57 1.04 -3.42
C HIS A 21 9.78 -0.23 -3.74
N ALA A 22 8.55 -0.33 -3.28
CA ALA A 22 7.73 -1.51 -3.50
C ALA A 22 7.51 -1.79 -4.99
N VAL A 23 7.04 -0.80 -5.76
CA VAL A 23 6.76 -1.01 -7.19
C VAL A 23 8.01 -1.28 -8.01
N ALA A 24 9.15 -0.63 -7.65
CA ALA A 24 10.42 -0.85 -8.31
C ALA A 24 10.91 -2.30 -8.13
N GLU A 25 10.92 -2.79 -6.90
CA GLU A 25 11.45 -4.12 -6.59
C GLU A 25 10.51 -5.24 -7.03
N LEU A 26 9.20 -5.07 -6.91
CA LEU A 26 8.21 -6.01 -7.42
C LEU A 26 8.33 -6.18 -8.94
N ARG A 27 8.63 -5.08 -9.66
CA ARG A 27 8.90 -5.15 -11.09
C ARG A 27 10.24 -5.79 -11.44
N ARG A 28 11.33 -5.41 -10.74
CA ARG A 28 12.70 -5.86 -11.05
C ARG A 28 12.94 -7.32 -10.68
N HIS A 29 12.52 -7.71 -9.49
CA HIS A 29 12.81 -9.03 -8.91
C HIS A 29 11.59 -9.96 -8.96
N GLY A 30 10.39 -9.44 -8.75
CA GLY A 30 9.15 -10.23 -8.83
C GLY A 30 8.64 -10.43 -10.25
N GLN A 31 9.14 -9.65 -11.22
CA GLN A 31 8.68 -9.67 -12.62
C GLN A 31 7.18 -9.39 -12.77
N TYR A 32 6.56 -8.75 -11.77
CA TYR A 32 5.17 -8.34 -11.86
C TYR A 32 4.99 -7.17 -12.84
N ARG A 33 3.89 -7.18 -13.58
CA ARG A 33 3.41 -5.94 -14.21
C ARG A 33 2.94 -5.02 -13.09
N VAL A 34 3.29 -3.74 -13.17
CA VAL A 34 2.75 -2.70 -12.31
C VAL A 34 1.83 -1.86 -13.15
N GLU A 35 0.56 -1.81 -12.76
CA GLU A 35 -0.49 -1.05 -13.42
C GLU A 35 -0.94 0.09 -12.52
N THR A 36 -1.05 1.28 -13.06
CA THR A 36 -1.65 2.40 -12.35
C THR A 36 -3.16 2.39 -12.55
N VAL A 37 -3.92 2.52 -11.47
CA VAL A 37 -5.38 2.53 -11.54
C VAL A 37 -5.92 3.81 -10.93
N GLY A 38 -6.84 4.45 -11.61
CA GLY A 38 -7.46 5.71 -11.19
C GLY A 38 -8.96 5.57 -10.87
N LEU A 39 -9.50 6.57 -10.22
CA LEU A 39 -10.96 6.73 -10.10
C LEU A 39 -11.58 7.08 -11.45
N THR A 40 -10.80 7.70 -12.32
CA THR A 40 -11.12 8.02 -13.70
C THR A 40 -9.90 7.75 -14.58
N MET A 41 -10.06 7.86 -15.91
CA MET A 41 -8.95 7.78 -16.86
C MET A 41 -8.29 9.15 -17.11
N GLN A 42 -8.60 10.17 -16.32
CA GLN A 42 -7.94 11.47 -16.44
C GLN A 42 -6.56 11.42 -15.78
N PRO A 43 -5.58 12.17 -16.32
CA PRO A 43 -4.28 12.34 -15.66
C PRO A 43 -4.46 12.91 -14.26
N VAL A 44 -3.69 12.38 -13.31
CA VAL A 44 -3.58 12.87 -11.94
C VAL A 44 -2.16 13.39 -11.70
N GLU A 45 -2.00 14.27 -10.71
CA GLU A 45 -0.70 14.80 -10.31
C GLU A 45 -0.37 14.34 -8.89
N SER A 46 0.83 13.82 -8.69
CA SER A 46 1.30 13.40 -7.37
C SER A 46 1.65 14.61 -6.49
N MET A 47 1.95 14.36 -5.24
CA MET A 47 2.42 15.39 -4.30
C MET A 47 3.75 16.01 -4.74
N GLY A 48 4.62 15.25 -5.41
CA GLY A 48 5.87 15.72 -6.01
C GLY A 48 5.72 16.34 -7.39
N GLY A 49 4.49 16.48 -7.94
CA GLY A 49 4.23 17.07 -9.25
C GLY A 49 4.40 16.08 -10.43
N ILE A 50 4.51 14.79 -10.17
CA ILE A 50 4.60 13.77 -11.23
C ILE A 50 3.20 13.55 -11.81
N ARG A 51 3.07 13.73 -13.13
CA ARG A 51 1.80 13.47 -13.83
C ARG A 51 1.72 12.01 -14.24
N VAL A 52 0.64 11.34 -13.82
CA VAL A 52 0.36 9.94 -14.10
C VAL A 52 -0.96 9.85 -14.86
N LEU A 53 -0.93 9.18 -16.01
CA LEU A 53 -2.13 8.73 -16.70
C LEU A 53 -2.43 7.30 -16.25
N PRO A 54 -3.54 7.05 -15.54
CA PRO A 54 -3.89 5.70 -15.14
C PRO A 54 -4.04 4.78 -16.35
N SER A 55 -3.53 3.54 -16.24
CA SER A 55 -3.67 2.52 -17.29
C SER A 55 -5.03 1.81 -17.23
N ALA A 56 -5.73 1.92 -16.11
CA ALA A 56 -7.04 1.33 -15.88
C ALA A 56 -7.89 2.20 -14.92
N ILE A 57 -9.19 1.95 -14.92
CA ILE A 57 -10.14 2.51 -13.94
C ILE A 57 -10.51 1.46 -12.90
N ILE A 58 -10.74 1.87 -11.65
CA ILE A 58 -11.05 0.95 -10.55
C ILE A 58 -12.24 0.01 -10.83
N SER A 59 -13.25 0.47 -11.59
CA SER A 59 -14.41 -0.35 -11.96
C SER A 59 -14.09 -1.50 -12.93
N ALA A 60 -12.94 -1.44 -13.62
CA ALA A 60 -12.47 -2.48 -14.53
C ALA A 60 -11.53 -3.50 -13.86
N VAL A 61 -11.19 -3.31 -12.59
CA VAL A 61 -10.29 -4.23 -11.87
C VAL A 61 -11.05 -5.49 -11.47
N ASP A 62 -10.55 -6.63 -11.95
CA ASP A 62 -11.00 -7.95 -11.52
C ASP A 62 -10.05 -8.46 -10.43
N PRO A 63 -10.54 -8.86 -9.23
CA PRO A 63 -9.71 -9.43 -8.18
C PRO A 63 -8.84 -10.63 -8.63
N ASP A 64 -9.32 -11.39 -9.61
CA ASP A 64 -8.58 -12.54 -10.14
C ASP A 64 -7.30 -12.13 -10.89
N ASP A 65 -7.23 -10.89 -11.38
CA ASP A 65 -6.06 -10.35 -12.08
C ASP A 65 -5.10 -9.59 -11.15
N VAL A 66 -5.44 -9.43 -9.87
CA VAL A 66 -4.66 -8.65 -8.90
C VAL A 66 -3.70 -9.53 -8.11
N ALA A 67 -2.41 -9.23 -8.15
CA ALA A 67 -1.39 -9.81 -7.28
C ALA A 67 -1.32 -9.08 -5.93
N ALA A 68 -1.40 -7.74 -5.95
CA ALA A 68 -1.53 -6.88 -4.79
C ALA A 68 -2.12 -5.53 -5.22
N PHE A 69 -2.83 -4.87 -4.31
CA PHE A 69 -3.39 -3.54 -4.50
C PHE A 69 -2.75 -2.56 -3.51
N ILE A 70 -2.08 -1.52 -4.02
CA ILE A 70 -1.32 -0.55 -3.25
C ILE A 70 -2.07 0.77 -3.19
N LEU A 71 -2.30 1.27 -1.97
CA LEU A 71 -2.86 2.58 -1.69
C LEU A 71 -1.76 3.47 -1.09
N PRO A 72 -1.21 4.42 -1.84
CA PRO A 72 -0.30 5.43 -1.30
C PRO A 72 -1.06 6.43 -0.45
N GLY A 73 -0.35 7.09 0.45
CA GLY A 73 -0.87 8.20 1.22
C GLY A 73 -1.21 9.43 0.38
N GLY A 74 -1.62 10.45 1.05
CA GLY A 74 -2.00 11.73 0.47
C GLY A 74 -3.09 12.39 1.30
N ASP A 75 -3.11 13.70 1.31
CA ASP A 75 -4.01 14.54 2.12
C ASP A 75 -5.51 14.26 1.92
N ARG A 76 -5.86 13.71 0.76
CA ARG A 76 -7.26 13.41 0.44
C ARG A 76 -7.89 12.45 1.44
N TRP A 77 -7.13 11.49 1.96
CA TRP A 77 -7.63 10.46 2.87
C TRP A 77 -8.05 11.01 4.24
N GLU A 78 -7.56 12.17 4.60
CA GLU A 78 -7.89 12.89 5.83
C GLU A 78 -9.11 13.81 5.65
N ARG A 79 -9.42 14.19 4.40
CA ARG A 79 -10.39 15.25 4.09
C ARG A 79 -11.66 14.74 3.41
N SER A 80 -11.58 13.57 2.78
CA SER A 80 -12.67 13.05 1.96
C SER A 80 -12.99 11.59 2.30
N PRO A 81 -14.25 11.20 2.29
CA PRO A 81 -14.62 9.79 2.43
C PRO A 81 -14.08 8.98 1.25
N VAL A 82 -13.91 7.68 1.47
CA VAL A 82 -13.57 6.73 0.40
C VAL A 82 -14.75 6.64 -0.57
N GLU A 83 -14.47 6.77 -1.85
CA GLU A 83 -15.48 6.66 -2.89
C GLU A 83 -16.15 5.28 -2.86
N PRO A 84 -17.47 5.22 -3.10
CA PRO A 84 -18.23 3.97 -3.04
C PRO A 84 -17.65 2.86 -3.93
N GLU A 85 -17.18 3.21 -5.14
CA GLU A 85 -16.58 2.26 -6.09
C GLU A 85 -15.24 1.72 -5.58
N LEU A 86 -14.39 2.57 -4.99
CA LEU A 86 -13.12 2.15 -4.40
C LEU A 86 -13.38 1.27 -3.18
N ARG A 87 -14.32 1.64 -2.33
CA ARG A 87 -14.74 0.83 -1.19
C ARG A 87 -15.19 -0.56 -1.65
N ALA A 88 -16.09 -0.64 -2.63
CA ALA A 88 -16.59 -1.90 -3.16
C ALA A 88 -15.47 -2.77 -3.75
N LEU A 89 -14.48 -2.16 -4.44
CA LEU A 89 -13.31 -2.87 -4.92
C LEU A 89 -12.48 -3.44 -3.77
N LEU A 90 -12.14 -2.63 -2.75
CA LEU A 90 -11.34 -3.05 -1.61
C LEU A 90 -12.02 -4.17 -0.81
N GLU A 91 -13.35 -4.10 -0.62
CA GLU A 91 -14.14 -5.17 0.01
C GLU A 91 -14.11 -6.47 -0.82
N ARG A 92 -14.15 -6.39 -2.16
CA ARG A 92 -14.02 -7.56 -3.05
C ARG A 92 -12.61 -8.15 -3.01
N LEU A 93 -11.58 -7.32 -3.01
CA LEU A 93 -10.18 -7.76 -2.89
C LEU A 93 -9.94 -8.49 -1.56
N ASP A 94 -10.43 -7.93 -0.46
CA ASP A 94 -10.33 -8.53 0.86
C ASP A 94 -11.06 -9.88 0.93
N ALA A 95 -12.28 -9.95 0.40
CA ALA A 95 -13.06 -11.19 0.34
C ALA A 95 -12.43 -12.29 -0.54
N ALA A 96 -11.60 -11.90 -1.51
CA ALA A 96 -10.86 -12.79 -2.40
C ALA A 96 -9.43 -13.12 -1.89
N ASP A 97 -9.09 -12.74 -0.64
CA ASP A 97 -7.75 -12.89 -0.06
C ASP A 97 -6.63 -12.30 -0.94
N VAL A 98 -6.93 -11.21 -1.65
CA VAL A 98 -5.93 -10.45 -2.42
C VAL A 98 -5.21 -9.50 -1.48
N PRO A 99 -3.87 -9.43 -1.50
CA PRO A 99 -3.10 -8.51 -0.69
C PRO A 99 -3.47 -7.05 -0.95
N ILE A 100 -3.83 -6.33 0.12
CA ILE A 100 -4.08 -4.89 0.13
C ILE A 100 -2.99 -4.24 0.98
N ALA A 101 -2.32 -3.23 0.44
CA ALA A 101 -1.24 -2.54 1.11
C ALA A 101 -1.52 -1.04 1.17
N ALA A 102 -1.62 -0.48 2.37
CA ALA A 102 -1.90 0.93 2.61
C ALA A 102 -0.79 1.56 3.47
N ILE A 103 -0.29 2.71 3.03
CA ILE A 103 0.76 3.44 3.72
C ILE A 103 0.30 4.85 4.09
N CYS A 104 0.79 5.37 5.22
CA CYS A 104 0.52 6.75 5.65
C CYS A 104 -0.99 7.03 5.83
N ALA A 105 -1.47 8.12 5.27
CA ALA A 105 -2.87 8.52 5.34
C ALA A 105 -3.83 7.51 4.67
N ALA A 106 -3.37 6.66 3.75
CA ALA A 106 -4.22 5.60 3.20
C ALA A 106 -4.71 4.60 4.25
N THR A 107 -4.03 4.48 5.41
CA THR A 107 -4.50 3.68 6.53
C THR A 107 -5.80 4.23 7.14
N VAL A 108 -6.05 5.54 7.05
CA VAL A 108 -7.33 6.18 7.42
C VAL A 108 -8.45 5.68 6.51
N ALA A 109 -8.20 5.59 5.20
CA ALA A 109 -9.18 5.06 4.26
C ALA A 109 -9.56 3.61 4.62
N ILE A 110 -8.57 2.74 4.83
CA ILE A 110 -8.77 1.34 5.21
C ILE A 110 -9.52 1.20 6.55
N ALA A 111 -9.17 2.04 7.54
CA ALA A 111 -9.85 2.07 8.83
C ALA A 111 -11.32 2.51 8.71
N SER A 112 -11.58 3.56 7.91
CA SER A 112 -12.90 4.15 7.76
C SER A 112 -13.93 3.21 7.12
N ILE A 113 -13.48 2.27 6.29
CA ILE A 113 -14.32 1.24 5.67
C ILE A 113 -14.35 -0.08 6.46
N GLY A 114 -13.67 -0.14 7.62
CA GLY A 114 -13.74 -1.26 8.56
C GLY A 114 -12.82 -2.44 8.25
N LEU A 115 -11.87 -2.31 7.32
CA LEU A 115 -10.94 -3.39 6.94
C LEU A 115 -9.86 -3.67 8.01
N LEU A 116 -9.72 -2.80 9.03
CA LEU A 116 -8.83 -3.07 10.18
C LEU A 116 -9.46 -3.98 11.24
N ARG A 117 -10.76 -4.30 11.12
CA ARG A 117 -11.48 -5.03 12.18
C ARG A 117 -10.86 -6.39 12.48
N GLY A 118 -10.46 -6.55 13.74
CA GLY A 118 -9.86 -7.78 14.26
C GLY A 118 -8.51 -8.12 13.61
N ARG A 119 -7.79 -7.15 13.07
CA ARG A 119 -6.45 -7.29 12.45
C ARG A 119 -5.41 -6.50 13.22
N ARG A 120 -4.20 -7.03 13.25
CA ARG A 120 -3.03 -6.24 13.63
C ARG A 120 -2.74 -5.23 12.52
N HIS A 121 -2.43 -4.00 12.90
CA HIS A 121 -2.18 -2.91 11.95
C HIS A 121 -1.35 -1.81 12.58
N THR A 122 -0.81 -0.94 11.76
CA THR A 122 -0.13 0.30 12.14
C THR A 122 -0.60 1.47 11.27
N SER A 123 -0.09 2.66 11.53
CA SER A 123 -0.37 3.89 10.80
C SER A 123 0.69 4.94 11.17
N ASN A 124 0.43 6.22 10.89
CA ASN A 124 1.23 7.35 11.37
C ASN A 124 1.17 7.56 12.89
N GLY A 125 0.43 6.73 13.61
CA GLY A 125 0.27 6.73 15.05
C GLY A 125 -1.15 6.33 15.45
N LEU A 126 -1.32 5.80 16.67
CA LEU A 126 -2.65 5.43 17.18
C LEU A 126 -3.56 6.66 17.28
N GLU A 127 -3.06 7.76 17.80
CA GLU A 127 -3.82 9.01 17.93
C GLU A 127 -4.15 9.64 16.57
N TYR A 128 -3.31 9.41 15.57
CA TYR A 128 -3.59 9.81 14.20
C TYR A 128 -4.85 9.10 13.66
N LEU A 129 -4.96 7.77 13.84
CA LEU A 129 -6.18 7.05 13.45
C LEU A 129 -7.40 7.52 14.24
N ARG A 130 -7.27 7.72 15.55
CA ARG A 130 -8.36 8.20 16.41
C ARG A 130 -8.88 9.56 16.00
N SER A 131 -8.00 10.45 15.56
CA SER A 131 -8.37 11.82 15.16
C SER A 131 -9.03 11.89 13.78
N HIS A 132 -8.68 10.98 12.85
CA HIS A 132 -9.17 11.01 11.47
C HIS A 132 -10.28 10.00 11.17
N VAL A 133 -10.48 9.00 12.03
CA VAL A 133 -11.52 7.98 11.83
C VAL A 133 -12.55 8.07 12.96
N PRO A 134 -13.69 8.75 12.75
CA PRO A 134 -14.75 8.80 13.75
C PRO A 134 -15.22 7.40 14.13
N GLY A 135 -15.21 7.12 15.45
CA GLY A 135 -15.62 5.81 15.97
C GLY A 135 -14.59 4.69 15.77
N TYR A 136 -13.32 5.01 15.49
CA TYR A 136 -12.25 4.00 15.44
C TYR A 136 -12.19 3.19 16.74
N SER A 137 -12.41 1.89 16.62
CA SER A 137 -12.53 0.94 17.75
C SER A 137 -11.42 -0.11 17.80
N GLU A 138 -10.57 -0.18 16.78
CA GLU A 138 -9.61 -1.27 16.59
C GLU A 138 -8.26 -1.05 17.30
N ALA A 139 -8.21 -0.17 18.31
CA ALA A 139 -6.99 0.18 19.04
C ALA A 139 -6.28 -1.04 19.68
N ALA A 140 -7.01 -2.10 20.02
CA ALA A 140 -6.43 -3.34 20.54
C ALA A 140 -5.57 -4.10 19.52
N GLY A 141 -5.83 -3.88 18.21
CA GLY A 141 -5.04 -4.44 17.11
C GLY A 141 -3.88 -3.54 16.67
N TYR A 142 -3.81 -2.31 17.18
CA TYR A 142 -2.74 -1.38 16.82
C TYR A 142 -1.38 -1.86 17.34
N VAL A 143 -0.40 -1.84 16.47
CA VAL A 143 1.00 -2.17 16.78
C VAL A 143 1.85 -0.96 16.46
N ASP A 144 2.61 -0.48 17.43
CA ASP A 144 3.59 0.59 17.23
C ASP A 144 4.83 0.03 16.55
N ALA A 145 4.74 -0.09 15.23
CA ALA A 145 5.80 -0.62 14.37
C ALA A 145 5.79 0.13 13.02
N PRO A 146 6.92 0.21 12.32
CA PRO A 146 7.02 0.89 11.02
C PRO A 146 6.03 0.35 9.97
N ALA A 147 5.92 -0.98 9.88
CA ALA A 147 4.95 -1.67 9.04
C ALA A 147 4.43 -2.92 9.74
N VAL A 148 3.20 -3.31 9.44
CA VAL A 148 2.54 -4.50 10.00
C VAL A 148 1.79 -5.21 8.88
N ARG A 149 1.95 -6.53 8.82
CA ARG A 149 1.18 -7.41 7.94
C ARG A 149 0.34 -8.37 8.77
N ASP A 150 -0.93 -8.46 8.46
CA ASP A 150 -1.85 -9.44 9.03
C ASP A 150 -2.90 -9.86 7.99
N ARG A 151 -2.98 -11.15 7.67
CA ARG A 151 -3.97 -11.73 6.76
C ARG A 151 -4.12 -10.94 5.44
N LYS A 152 -3.13 -10.86 4.65
CA LYS A 152 -3.17 -10.13 3.35
C LYS A 152 -3.36 -8.61 3.44
N LEU A 153 -3.45 -8.03 4.63
CA LEU A 153 -3.47 -6.59 4.83
C LEU A 153 -2.09 -6.12 5.32
N ILE A 154 -1.50 -5.19 4.60
CA ILE A 154 -0.26 -4.52 4.96
C ILE A 154 -0.57 -3.06 5.27
N THR A 155 -0.13 -2.59 6.42
CA THR A 155 -0.25 -1.19 6.81
C THR A 155 1.12 -0.65 7.23
N ALA A 156 1.42 0.60 6.93
CA ALA A 156 2.69 1.22 7.30
C ALA A 156 2.53 2.71 7.64
N SER A 157 3.46 3.23 8.42
CA SER A 157 3.67 4.67 8.58
C SER A 157 4.23 5.28 7.30
N GLY A 158 3.91 6.55 7.00
CA GLY A 158 4.44 7.28 5.84
C GLY A 158 5.95 7.52 5.87
N LEU A 159 6.60 7.23 7.00
CA LEU A 159 8.05 7.29 7.15
C LEU A 159 8.72 5.91 6.94
N ALA A 160 7.96 4.89 6.58
CA ALA A 160 8.39 3.48 6.56
C ALA A 160 8.23 2.84 5.17
N ASP A 161 8.58 3.56 4.12
CA ASP A 161 8.48 3.12 2.73
C ASP A 161 9.34 1.87 2.43
N VAL A 162 10.51 1.74 3.09
CA VAL A 162 11.38 0.55 3.01
C VAL A 162 10.72 -0.67 3.66
N GLU A 163 10.18 -0.51 4.89
CA GLU A 163 9.48 -1.57 5.60
C GLU A 163 8.19 -1.97 4.89
N PHE A 164 7.47 -1.00 4.35
CA PHE A 164 6.29 -1.22 3.52
C PHE A 164 6.61 -2.10 2.30
N ALA A 165 7.68 -1.75 1.59
CA ALA A 165 8.16 -2.53 0.47
C ALA A 165 8.59 -3.94 0.90
N ARG A 166 9.32 -4.08 2.02
CA ARG A 166 9.76 -5.37 2.55
C ARG A 166 8.57 -6.30 2.84
N GLU A 167 7.51 -5.79 3.46
CA GLU A 167 6.29 -6.59 3.75
C GLU A 167 5.60 -7.03 2.45
N LEU A 168 5.54 -6.18 1.42
CA LEU A 168 4.99 -6.55 0.11
C LEU A 168 5.85 -7.59 -0.61
N LEU A 169 7.18 -7.45 -0.58
CA LEU A 169 8.10 -8.43 -1.14
C LEU A 169 7.96 -9.79 -0.45
N GLU A 170 7.76 -9.80 0.86
CA GLU A 170 7.51 -11.03 1.61
C GLU A 170 6.15 -11.64 1.28
N GLU A 171 5.11 -10.84 1.21
CA GLU A 171 3.76 -11.29 0.90
C GLU A 171 3.65 -11.95 -0.48
N LEU A 172 4.41 -11.43 -1.44
CA LEU A 172 4.43 -11.93 -2.82
C LEU A 172 5.57 -12.91 -3.11
N ASP A 173 6.31 -13.34 -2.06
CA ASP A 173 7.45 -14.26 -2.14
C ASP A 173 8.52 -13.83 -3.15
N VAL A 174 8.80 -12.52 -3.18
CA VAL A 174 9.86 -11.93 -4.00
C VAL A 174 11.14 -11.84 -3.19
N LEU A 175 12.25 -12.27 -3.76
CA LEU A 175 13.55 -12.44 -3.11
C LEU A 175 13.53 -13.53 -2.00
N THR A 176 14.69 -14.02 -1.64
CA THR A 176 14.81 -14.88 -0.46
C THR A 176 14.67 -14.06 0.83
N PRO A 177 14.33 -14.65 1.98
CA PRO A 177 14.32 -13.93 3.24
C PRO A 177 15.61 -13.18 3.53
N ALA A 178 16.78 -13.79 3.25
CA ALA A 178 18.08 -13.16 3.44
C ALA A 178 18.29 -11.96 2.51
N ASP A 179 17.92 -12.09 1.25
CA ASP A 179 18.07 -11.00 0.28
C ASP A 179 17.11 -9.84 0.58
N ARG A 180 15.89 -10.10 1.09
CA ARG A 180 14.96 -9.05 1.55
C ARG A 180 15.54 -8.25 2.71
N GLU A 181 16.11 -8.93 3.71
CA GLU A 181 16.74 -8.25 4.87
C GLU A 181 17.99 -7.47 4.45
N LEU A 182 18.82 -8.04 3.56
CA LEU A 182 19.98 -7.33 3.00
C LEU A 182 19.55 -6.07 2.26
N TRP A 183 18.55 -6.20 1.37
CA TRP A 183 17.97 -5.08 0.62
C TRP A 183 17.48 -3.98 1.57
N ALA A 184 16.64 -4.33 2.54
CA ALA A 184 16.09 -3.39 3.49
C ALA A 184 17.20 -2.73 4.34
N GLY A 185 18.22 -3.48 4.75
CA GLY A 185 19.38 -2.97 5.49
C GLY A 185 20.18 -1.93 4.72
N ILE A 186 20.38 -2.13 3.42
CA ILE A 186 21.05 -1.18 2.52
C ILE A 186 20.29 0.15 2.49
N PHE A 187 18.99 0.11 2.23
CA PHE A 187 18.18 1.33 2.12
C PHE A 187 18.04 2.06 3.47
N ARG A 188 17.86 1.33 4.59
CA ARG A 188 17.83 1.92 5.94
C ARG A 188 19.13 2.61 6.32
N SER A 189 20.25 2.01 5.97
CA SER A 189 21.57 2.53 6.35
C SER A 189 22.17 3.50 5.35
N ALA A 190 21.63 3.54 4.11
CA ALA A 190 22.23 4.21 2.95
C ALA A 190 23.69 3.77 2.70
N LYS A 191 24.03 2.52 3.03
CA LYS A 191 25.37 1.95 2.87
C LYS A 191 25.31 0.62 2.12
N LEU A 192 26.17 0.47 1.13
CA LEU A 192 26.40 -0.83 0.51
C LEU A 192 27.12 -1.76 1.50
N PRO A 193 26.92 -3.10 1.41
CA PRO A 193 27.73 -4.04 2.15
C PRO A 193 29.20 -3.80 1.84
N SER A 194 30.07 -3.81 2.87
CA SER A 194 31.51 -3.82 2.63
C SER A 194 31.84 -5.10 1.86
N GLU A 195 32.59 -4.97 0.77
CA GLU A 195 33.17 -6.13 0.11
C GLU A 195 33.99 -6.93 1.16
N ALA A 196 33.63 -8.21 1.33
CA ALA A 196 34.31 -9.11 2.26
C ALA A 196 35.54 -9.70 1.62
#